data_ae21fa6b200abbd0e8ad4d69b7d000b1
#
_entry.id   ae21fa6b200abbd0e8ad4d69b7d000b1
#
_cell.length_a   1.000
_cell.length_b   1.000
_cell.length_c   1.000
_cell.angle_alpha   90.00
_cell.angle_beta   90.00
_cell.angle_gamma   90.00
#
_symmetry.space_group_name_H-M   'P 1'
#
loop_
_entity.id
_entity.type
_entity.pdbx_description
1 polymer ?
#
loop_
_entity_poly.entity_id
_entity_poly.type
_entity_poly.pdbx_seq_one_letter_code
_entity_poly.pdbx_strand_id
1 'polypeptide(L)'
;MVRPHVTDPRAKVTSLRLSETEKEEMQRASELLGYRSVGDYLRHLHDASISKMPALQNNPSERSYGKLQTAFSTELGRIYHGNSLQYLHHKAEANSVNLIVTSPPFGLIKKKSYGNEDAVAYLNWFRPFAAGFKRVLRDDGSLVIDIGGAWKSGTPTRSLYHFKLLTMLCEEYGFHLAQEHFWWNPSKLPSPAEWVNIRRVRVKDAVNCVWWLSKTPYPT
;
A
#
# COMPACT_ATOMS: atom_id res chain seq x y z
N MET A 1 -15.49 -38.83 11.99
CA MET A 1 -15.89 -37.40 11.89
C MET A 1 -15.22 -36.84 10.65
N VAL A 2 -15.96 -36.67 9.57
CA VAL A 2 -15.48 -36.11 8.29
C VAL A 2 -15.51 -34.60 8.43
N ARG A 3 -14.35 -33.91 8.23
CA ARG A 3 -14.29 -32.47 8.22
C ARG A 3 -14.99 -31.96 6.95
N PRO A 4 -15.83 -30.91 7.00
CA PRO A 4 -16.45 -30.35 5.81
C PRO A 4 -15.39 -29.71 4.92
N HIS A 5 -15.42 -30.05 3.64
CA HIS A 5 -14.66 -29.40 2.58
C HIS A 5 -15.16 -27.95 2.47
N VAL A 6 -14.33 -27.00 2.89
CA VAL A 6 -14.57 -25.58 2.59
C VAL A 6 -14.11 -25.37 1.14
N THR A 7 -15.07 -25.32 0.23
CA THR A 7 -14.84 -24.90 -1.16
C THR A 7 -14.52 -23.40 -1.16
N ASP A 8 -13.28 -23.03 -1.49
CA ASP A 8 -12.91 -21.62 -1.73
C ASP A 8 -13.70 -21.12 -2.96
N PRO A 9 -14.56 -20.11 -2.83
CA PRO A 9 -15.36 -19.58 -3.94
C PRO A 9 -14.52 -18.90 -5.03
N ARG A 10 -13.21 -18.83 -4.88
CA ARG A 10 -12.26 -18.27 -5.86
C ARG A 10 -11.64 -19.33 -6.78
N ALA A 11 -11.92 -20.59 -6.60
CA ALA A 11 -11.41 -21.66 -7.44
C ALA A 11 -12.12 -21.74 -8.81
N LYS A 12 -12.00 -20.70 -9.63
CA LYS A 12 -12.14 -20.88 -11.08
C LYS A 12 -10.84 -21.49 -11.58
N VAL A 13 -10.86 -22.78 -11.90
CA VAL A 13 -9.74 -23.47 -12.54
C VAL A 13 -9.54 -22.87 -13.92
N THR A 14 -8.52 -22.01 -14.04
CA THR A 14 -8.02 -21.59 -15.37
C THR A 14 -6.99 -22.64 -15.80
N SER A 15 -7.34 -23.48 -16.77
CA SER A 15 -6.39 -24.45 -17.34
C SER A 15 -5.48 -23.74 -18.34
N LEU A 16 -4.18 -23.72 -18.07
CA LEU A 16 -3.16 -23.32 -19.03
C LEU A 16 -2.71 -24.57 -19.81
N ARG A 17 -2.79 -24.54 -21.14
CA ARG A 17 -2.22 -25.60 -21.98
C ARG A 17 -0.76 -25.27 -22.27
N LEU A 18 0.15 -26.09 -21.76
CA LEU A 18 1.59 -25.98 -21.93
C LEU A 18 2.08 -27.24 -22.69
N SER A 19 3.10 -27.06 -23.50
CA SER A 19 3.88 -28.18 -24.05
C SER A 19 4.65 -28.89 -22.94
N GLU A 20 5.11 -30.09 -23.17
CA GLU A 20 5.92 -30.81 -22.17
C GLU A 20 7.23 -30.10 -21.86
N THR A 21 7.87 -29.49 -22.88
CA THR A 21 9.09 -28.70 -22.70
C THR A 21 8.86 -27.47 -21.78
N GLU A 22 7.76 -26.73 -22.00
CA GLU A 22 7.42 -25.58 -21.15
C GLU A 22 7.12 -25.99 -19.69
N LYS A 23 6.50 -27.17 -19.49
CA LYS A 23 6.26 -27.70 -18.15
C LYS A 23 7.57 -28.04 -17.44
N GLU A 24 8.50 -28.70 -18.14
CA GLU A 24 9.82 -29.04 -17.57
C GLU A 24 10.63 -27.78 -17.23
N GLU A 25 10.62 -26.78 -18.09
CA GLU A 25 11.31 -25.51 -17.84
C GLU A 25 10.71 -24.78 -16.62
N MET A 26 9.39 -24.71 -16.51
CA MET A 26 8.71 -24.12 -15.36
C MET A 26 8.97 -24.90 -14.07
N GLN A 27 9.01 -26.21 -14.14
CA GLN A 27 9.34 -27.06 -13.00
C GLN A 27 10.77 -26.76 -12.51
N ARG A 28 11.76 -26.77 -13.41
CA ARG A 28 13.16 -26.43 -13.09
C ARG A 28 13.29 -25.03 -12.51
N ALA A 29 12.62 -24.03 -13.12
CA ALA A 29 12.66 -22.67 -12.63
C ALA A 29 12.05 -22.55 -11.21
N SER A 30 10.95 -23.25 -10.93
CA SER A 30 10.33 -23.24 -9.60
C SER A 30 11.24 -23.83 -8.53
N GLU A 31 11.94 -24.94 -8.84
CA GLU A 31 12.88 -25.60 -7.94
C GLU A 31 14.13 -24.75 -7.68
N LEU A 32 14.76 -24.20 -8.74
CA LEU A 32 15.94 -23.34 -8.63
C LEU A 32 15.68 -22.07 -7.82
N LEU A 33 14.47 -21.50 -7.92
CA LEU A 33 14.07 -20.30 -7.21
C LEU A 33 13.44 -20.58 -5.84
N GLY A 34 13.36 -21.84 -5.41
CA GLY A 34 12.88 -22.23 -4.08
C GLY A 34 11.37 -22.13 -3.88
N TYR A 35 10.59 -22.20 -4.95
CA TYR A 35 9.11 -22.22 -4.85
C TYR A 35 8.61 -23.63 -4.54
N ARG A 36 7.51 -23.71 -3.77
CA ARG A 36 6.90 -24.99 -3.36
C ARG A 36 6.26 -25.75 -4.53
N SER A 37 5.88 -25.05 -5.60
CA SER A 37 5.24 -25.61 -6.77
C SER A 37 5.32 -24.64 -7.96
N VAL A 38 5.13 -25.17 -9.18
CA VAL A 38 4.97 -24.35 -10.39
C VAL A 38 3.81 -23.35 -10.24
N GLY A 39 2.73 -23.73 -9.55
CA GLY A 39 1.61 -22.83 -9.25
C GLY A 39 2.00 -21.64 -8.37
N ASP A 40 2.89 -21.81 -7.39
CA ASP A 40 3.41 -20.71 -6.56
C ASP A 40 4.36 -19.83 -7.38
N TYR A 41 5.19 -20.41 -8.22
CA TYR A 41 6.05 -19.69 -9.15
C TYR A 41 5.24 -18.83 -10.13
N LEU A 42 4.21 -19.39 -10.77
CA LEU A 42 3.34 -18.67 -11.69
C LEU A 42 2.57 -17.54 -11.00
N ARG A 43 2.08 -17.75 -9.78
CA ARG A 43 1.45 -16.67 -8.98
C ARG A 43 2.45 -15.54 -8.73
N HIS A 44 3.67 -15.86 -8.34
CA HIS A 44 4.71 -14.85 -8.14
C HIS A 44 5.02 -14.06 -9.41
N LEU A 45 5.16 -14.73 -10.56
CA LEU A 45 5.36 -14.09 -11.86
C LEU A 45 4.18 -13.19 -12.26
N HIS A 46 2.95 -13.66 -12.01
CA HIS A 46 1.75 -12.89 -12.27
C HIS A 46 1.73 -11.61 -11.41
N ASP A 47 1.96 -11.73 -10.11
CA ASP A 47 1.98 -10.60 -9.18
C ASP A 47 3.11 -9.61 -9.51
N ALA A 48 4.28 -10.11 -9.89
CA ALA A 48 5.41 -9.29 -10.35
C ALA A 48 5.11 -8.60 -11.70
N SER A 49 4.36 -9.24 -12.59
CA SER A 49 3.95 -8.65 -13.87
C SER A 49 2.89 -7.58 -13.68
N ILE A 50 1.90 -7.82 -12.82
CA ILE A 50 0.87 -6.82 -12.49
C ILE A 50 1.51 -5.61 -11.81
N SER A 51 2.50 -5.79 -10.94
CA SER A 51 3.20 -4.68 -10.29
C SER A 51 3.99 -3.80 -11.26
N LYS A 52 4.37 -4.32 -12.42
CA LYS A 52 5.08 -3.60 -13.50
C LYS A 52 4.16 -3.03 -14.58
N MET A 53 2.87 -3.43 -14.61
CA MET A 53 1.92 -2.86 -15.57
C MET A 53 1.51 -1.45 -15.12
N PRO A 54 1.52 -0.45 -16.03
CA PRO A 54 0.81 0.80 -15.76
C PRO A 54 -0.64 0.42 -15.47
N ALA A 55 -1.19 0.99 -14.38
CA ALA A 55 -2.46 0.62 -13.78
C ALA A 55 -3.52 0.32 -14.84
N LEU A 56 -3.84 -0.96 -15.02
CA LEU A 56 -5.03 -1.36 -15.74
C LEU A 56 -6.23 -0.65 -15.10
N GLN A 57 -7.06 -0.05 -15.93
CA GLN A 57 -8.15 0.87 -15.65
C GLN A 57 -9.30 0.34 -14.78
N ASN A 58 -9.03 -0.57 -13.86
CA ASN A 58 -9.94 -0.95 -12.78
C ASN A 58 -9.39 -0.46 -11.44
N ASN A 59 -9.23 0.87 -11.38
CA ASN A 59 -8.81 1.56 -10.19
C ASN A 59 -9.89 1.40 -9.10
N PRO A 60 -9.61 0.77 -7.95
CA PRO A 60 -10.56 0.72 -6.82
C PRO A 60 -10.95 2.12 -6.32
N SER A 61 -10.26 3.17 -6.78
CA SER A 61 -10.57 4.56 -6.50
C SER A 61 -11.83 5.08 -7.20
N GLU A 62 -12.40 4.38 -8.17
CA GLU A 62 -13.71 4.66 -8.75
C GLU A 62 -14.89 4.12 -7.94
N ARG A 63 -14.71 3.76 -6.68
CA ARG A 63 -15.84 3.77 -5.76
C ARG A 63 -16.43 5.16 -5.87
N SER A 64 -17.73 5.23 -6.19
CA SER A 64 -18.55 6.45 -6.29
C SER A 64 -18.43 7.30 -5.00
N TYR A 65 -17.27 7.89 -4.82
CA TYR A 65 -17.15 9.00 -3.86
C TYR A 65 -17.88 10.16 -4.51
N GLY A 66 -18.86 10.69 -3.81
CA GLY A 66 -19.61 11.84 -4.28
C GLY A 66 -18.69 12.96 -4.77
N LYS A 67 -19.23 13.83 -5.62
CA LYS A 67 -18.50 14.98 -6.17
C LYS A 67 -17.81 15.76 -5.04
N LEU A 68 -16.56 16.13 -5.24
CA LEU A 68 -15.80 16.96 -4.30
C LEU A 68 -16.58 18.25 -3.94
N GLN A 69 -16.89 18.42 -2.67
CA GLN A 69 -17.69 19.54 -2.17
C GLN A 69 -16.91 20.35 -1.13
N THR A 70 -17.07 21.67 -1.12
CA THR A 70 -16.57 22.50 -0.03
C THR A 70 -17.46 22.30 1.18
N ALA A 71 -16.93 21.72 2.25
CA ALA A 71 -17.64 21.52 3.52
C ALA A 71 -17.58 22.76 4.42
N PHE A 72 -16.44 23.46 4.39
CA PHE A 72 -16.22 24.67 5.21
C PHE A 72 -15.19 25.58 4.52
N SER A 73 -15.30 26.89 4.73
CA SER A 73 -14.39 27.89 4.17
C SER A 73 -14.18 29.05 5.13
N THR A 74 -12.92 29.50 5.22
CA THR A 74 -12.52 30.74 5.89
C THR A 74 -11.70 31.59 4.93
N GLU A 75 -11.28 32.77 5.35
CA GLU A 75 -10.34 33.61 4.59
C GLU A 75 -8.99 32.89 4.38
N LEU A 76 -8.57 32.07 5.35
CA LEU A 76 -7.25 31.40 5.37
C LEU A 76 -7.27 29.99 4.81
N GLY A 77 -8.43 29.35 4.59
CA GLY A 77 -8.45 27.97 4.13
C GLY A 77 -9.83 27.40 3.85
N ARG A 78 -9.81 26.19 3.28
CA ARG A 78 -11.03 25.45 2.91
C ARG A 78 -10.92 23.99 3.31
N ILE A 79 -12.04 23.42 3.76
CA ILE A 79 -12.19 21.99 4.01
C ILE A 79 -13.06 21.43 2.88
N TYR A 80 -12.55 20.39 2.23
CA TYR A 80 -13.28 19.66 1.22
C TYR A 80 -13.69 18.28 1.72
N HIS A 81 -14.92 17.89 1.39
CA HIS A 81 -15.42 16.54 1.57
C HIS A 81 -15.48 15.83 0.22
N GLY A 82 -14.88 14.64 0.10
CA GLY A 82 -14.85 13.85 -1.11
C GLY A 82 -13.54 13.06 -1.26
N ASN A 83 -13.34 12.50 -2.44
CA ASN A 83 -12.10 11.79 -2.77
C ASN A 83 -10.96 12.79 -3.00
N SER A 84 -9.89 12.69 -2.22
CA SER A 84 -8.71 13.56 -2.35
C SER A 84 -8.00 13.43 -3.71
N LEU A 85 -8.14 12.32 -4.42
CA LEU A 85 -7.65 12.20 -5.80
C LEU A 85 -8.32 13.21 -6.74
N GLN A 86 -9.63 13.47 -6.57
CA GLN A 86 -10.32 14.50 -7.35
C GLN A 86 -9.72 15.90 -7.08
N TYR A 87 -9.40 16.19 -5.82
CA TYR A 87 -8.70 17.43 -5.48
C TYR A 87 -7.32 17.49 -6.13
N LEU A 88 -6.51 16.45 -5.93
CA LEU A 88 -5.14 16.38 -6.42
C LEU A 88 -5.06 16.47 -7.95
N HIS A 89 -5.95 15.84 -8.70
CA HIS A 89 -5.85 15.76 -10.15
C HIS A 89 -6.62 16.85 -10.91
N HIS A 90 -7.67 17.41 -10.31
CA HIS A 90 -8.58 18.32 -11.05
C HIS A 90 -8.69 19.72 -10.44
N LYS A 91 -8.32 19.91 -9.17
CA LYS A 91 -8.53 21.18 -8.51
C LYS A 91 -7.22 21.87 -8.07
N ALA A 92 -6.28 21.12 -7.51
CA ALA A 92 -5.00 21.68 -7.10
C ALA A 92 -4.14 22.02 -8.32
N GLU A 93 -3.55 23.20 -8.34
CA GLU A 93 -2.61 23.59 -9.38
C GLU A 93 -1.28 22.85 -9.21
N ALA A 94 -0.57 22.63 -10.32
CA ALA A 94 0.78 22.07 -10.28
C ALA A 94 1.74 23.04 -9.59
N ASN A 95 2.72 22.53 -8.86
CA ASN A 95 3.76 23.32 -8.18
C ASN A 95 3.21 24.44 -7.27
N SER A 96 2.07 24.21 -6.61
CA SER A 96 1.39 25.23 -5.80
C SER A 96 1.41 24.94 -4.29
N VAL A 97 1.70 23.70 -3.90
CA VAL A 97 1.59 23.24 -2.50
C VAL A 97 2.98 23.16 -1.86
N ASN A 98 3.15 23.84 -0.75
CA ASN A 98 4.41 23.81 0.02
C ASN A 98 4.53 22.57 0.89
N LEU A 99 3.43 22.12 1.50
CA LEU A 99 3.42 21.02 2.45
C LEU A 99 2.19 20.15 2.28
N ILE A 100 2.40 18.85 2.18
CA ILE A 100 1.37 17.82 2.30
C ILE A 100 1.65 17.02 3.57
N VAL A 101 0.66 16.94 4.48
CA VAL A 101 0.71 16.07 5.66
C VAL A 101 -0.44 15.10 5.57
N THR A 102 -0.16 13.81 5.65
CA THR A 102 -1.19 12.78 5.53
C THR A 102 -0.89 11.56 6.39
N SER A 103 -1.96 10.96 6.94
CA SER A 103 -1.94 9.62 7.53
C SER A 103 -2.91 8.77 6.72
N PRO A 104 -2.48 8.15 5.61
CA PRO A 104 -3.36 7.38 4.76
C PRO A 104 -3.87 6.12 5.50
N PRO A 105 -5.00 5.52 5.06
CA PRO A 105 -5.42 4.23 5.59
C PRO A 105 -4.28 3.22 5.55
N PHE A 106 -4.01 2.54 6.67
CA PHE A 106 -2.92 1.57 6.74
C PHE A 106 -3.29 0.27 6.01
N GLY A 107 -2.31 -0.42 5.45
CA GLY A 107 -2.46 -1.72 4.80
C GLY A 107 -2.74 -2.84 5.81
N LEU A 108 -3.91 -2.81 6.44
CA LEU A 108 -4.31 -3.75 7.50
C LEU A 108 -5.03 -4.96 6.91
N ILE A 109 -4.82 -6.12 7.53
CA ILE A 109 -5.53 -7.37 7.20
C ILE A 109 -7.04 -7.20 7.38
N LYS A 110 -7.45 -6.53 8.47
CA LYS A 110 -8.86 -6.30 8.76
C LYS A 110 -9.35 -5.03 8.07
N LYS A 111 -10.26 -5.20 7.12
CA LYS A 111 -10.86 -4.06 6.41
C LYS A 111 -11.65 -3.18 7.36
N LYS A 112 -11.50 -1.88 7.22
CA LYS A 112 -12.22 -0.83 7.93
C LYS A 112 -13.36 -0.28 7.08
N SER A 113 -14.35 0.33 7.71
CA SER A 113 -15.51 0.91 7.01
C SER A 113 -15.14 2.01 6.01
N TYR A 114 -14.05 2.76 6.29
CA TYR A 114 -13.53 3.80 5.40
C TYR A 114 -12.71 3.25 4.22
N GLY A 115 -12.55 1.91 4.10
CA GLY A 115 -11.85 1.24 3.01
C GLY A 115 -10.33 1.35 3.12
N ASN A 116 -9.69 0.29 3.61
CA ASN A 116 -8.25 0.11 3.52
C ASN A 116 -7.96 -1.07 2.60
N GLU A 117 -6.87 -1.02 1.86
CA GLU A 117 -6.39 -2.12 1.04
C GLU A 117 -5.53 -3.08 1.85
N ASP A 118 -5.46 -4.34 1.40
CA ASP A 118 -4.50 -5.27 1.97
C ASP A 118 -3.06 -4.90 1.56
N ALA A 119 -2.09 -5.51 2.21
CA ALA A 119 -0.68 -5.16 1.99
C ALA A 119 -0.18 -5.43 0.56
N VAL A 120 -0.88 -6.26 -0.24
CA VAL A 120 -0.51 -6.57 -1.63
C VAL A 120 -1.06 -5.51 -2.57
N ALA A 121 -2.35 -5.15 -2.41
CA ALA A 121 -3.01 -4.16 -3.24
C ALA A 121 -2.63 -2.71 -2.90
N TYR A 122 -2.05 -2.49 -1.71
CA TYR A 122 -1.79 -1.17 -1.14
C TYR A 122 -0.95 -0.27 -2.06
N LEU A 123 0.12 -0.78 -2.63
CA LEU A 123 1.01 -0.01 -3.49
C LEU A 123 0.27 0.48 -4.74
N ASN A 124 -0.50 -0.40 -5.39
CA ASN A 124 -1.27 -0.05 -6.57
C ASN A 124 -2.35 0.99 -6.25
N TRP A 125 -2.99 0.87 -5.09
CA TRP A 125 -3.95 1.86 -4.61
C TRP A 125 -3.29 3.21 -4.34
N PHE A 126 -2.04 3.25 -3.84
CA PHE A 126 -1.35 4.50 -3.48
C PHE A 126 -0.73 5.21 -4.69
N ARG A 127 -0.43 4.52 -5.79
CA ARG A 127 0.22 5.09 -7.00
C ARG A 127 -0.43 6.38 -7.51
N PRO A 128 -1.76 6.48 -7.69
CA PRO A 128 -2.40 7.73 -8.13
C PRO A 128 -2.18 8.90 -7.15
N PHE A 129 -2.13 8.61 -5.85
CA PHE A 129 -1.82 9.63 -4.83
C PHE A 129 -0.37 10.10 -4.97
N ALA A 130 0.59 9.19 -5.11
CA ALA A 130 2.00 9.52 -5.29
C ALA A 130 2.22 10.44 -6.49
N ALA A 131 1.61 10.11 -7.64
CA ALA A 131 1.65 10.94 -8.84
C ALA A 131 1.03 12.33 -8.60
N GLY A 132 -0.13 12.37 -7.92
CA GLY A 132 -0.81 13.60 -7.55
C GLY A 132 0.03 14.48 -6.61
N PHE A 133 0.63 13.90 -5.58
CA PHE A 133 1.52 14.60 -4.66
C PHE A 133 2.72 15.19 -5.39
N LYS A 134 3.40 14.40 -6.24
CA LYS A 134 4.55 14.88 -7.02
C LYS A 134 4.19 16.05 -7.93
N ARG A 135 3.00 16.04 -8.52
CA ARG A 135 2.51 17.09 -9.42
C ARG A 135 2.24 18.40 -8.68
N VAL A 136 1.55 18.34 -7.53
CA VAL A 136 1.07 19.56 -6.86
C VAL A 136 2.12 20.21 -5.97
N LEU A 137 3.08 19.44 -5.44
CA LEU A 137 4.15 19.98 -4.61
C LEU A 137 5.05 20.93 -5.40
N ARG A 138 5.45 22.02 -4.76
CA ARG A 138 6.54 22.90 -5.23
C ARG A 138 7.86 22.14 -5.22
N ASP A 139 8.87 22.63 -5.94
CA ASP A 139 10.18 21.98 -6.00
C ASP A 139 10.90 21.97 -4.64
N ASP A 140 10.64 22.98 -3.81
CA ASP A 140 11.08 23.10 -2.42
C ASP A 140 10.07 22.49 -1.40
N GLY A 141 8.97 21.94 -1.89
CA GLY A 141 7.87 21.44 -1.08
C GLY A 141 8.13 20.10 -0.39
N SER A 142 7.40 19.86 0.68
CA SER A 142 7.56 18.71 1.57
C SER A 142 6.32 17.83 1.61
N LEU A 143 6.53 16.51 1.67
CA LEU A 143 5.50 15.50 1.89
C LEU A 143 5.80 14.76 3.19
N VAL A 144 4.87 14.82 4.15
CA VAL A 144 4.97 14.11 5.43
C VAL A 144 3.91 13.02 5.48
N ILE A 145 4.35 11.78 5.69
CA ILE A 145 3.47 10.61 5.75
C ILE A 145 3.64 9.92 7.10
N ASP A 146 2.58 9.90 7.92
CA ASP A 146 2.48 9.00 9.08
C ASP A 146 1.89 7.66 8.63
N ILE A 147 2.64 6.58 8.85
CA ILE A 147 2.22 5.24 8.46
C ILE A 147 2.64 4.18 9.47
N GLY A 148 1.68 3.32 9.84
CA GLY A 148 1.93 2.19 10.72
C GLY A 148 2.26 0.90 9.96
N GLY A 149 3.10 0.08 10.55
CA GLY A 149 3.34 -1.27 10.05
C GLY A 149 2.14 -2.18 10.25
N ALA A 150 2.10 -3.29 9.53
CA ALA A 150 1.09 -4.33 9.65
C ALA A 150 1.73 -5.72 9.81
N TRP A 151 0.93 -6.68 10.26
CA TRP A 151 1.31 -8.08 10.37
C TRP A 151 0.80 -8.87 9.16
N LYS A 152 1.47 -9.96 8.85
CA LYS A 152 0.94 -10.93 7.89
C LYS A 152 -0.14 -11.78 8.57
N SER A 153 -1.17 -12.17 7.81
CA SER A 153 -2.21 -13.05 8.32
C SER A 153 -1.66 -14.43 8.67
N GLY A 154 -2.08 -14.99 9.81
CA GLY A 154 -1.74 -16.35 10.23
C GLY A 154 -0.28 -16.60 10.64
N THR A 155 0.57 -15.57 10.67
CA THR A 155 1.98 -15.71 11.04
C THR A 155 2.44 -14.58 11.96
N PRO A 156 3.42 -14.83 12.87
CA PRO A 156 3.97 -13.80 13.73
C PRO A 156 5.04 -12.94 13.01
N THR A 157 4.82 -12.63 11.74
CA THR A 157 5.76 -11.87 10.91
C THR A 157 5.15 -10.58 10.40
N ARG A 158 6.02 -9.58 10.18
CA ARG A 158 5.60 -8.26 9.71
C ARG A 158 5.36 -8.24 8.20
N SER A 159 4.38 -7.46 7.76
CA SER A 159 4.27 -7.05 6.39
C SER A 159 5.31 -5.97 6.07
N LEU A 160 5.90 -6.02 4.90
CA LEU A 160 6.86 -5.03 4.43
C LEU A 160 6.21 -3.91 3.60
N TYR A 161 4.85 -3.83 3.57
CA TYR A 161 4.13 -2.93 2.67
C TYR A 161 4.55 -1.47 2.79
N HIS A 162 4.75 -0.98 4.02
CA HIS A 162 5.14 0.41 4.26
C HIS A 162 6.57 0.70 3.79
N PHE A 163 7.53 -0.22 3.99
CA PHE A 163 8.88 -0.08 3.43
C PHE A 163 8.86 -0.10 1.90
N LYS A 164 8.05 -0.97 1.29
CA LYS A 164 7.86 -1.00 -0.16
C LYS A 164 7.22 0.30 -0.67
N LEU A 165 6.31 0.91 0.12
CA LEU A 165 5.75 2.21 -0.19
C LEU A 165 6.84 3.29 -0.21
N LEU A 166 7.71 3.32 0.80
CA LEU A 166 8.83 4.26 0.85
C LEU A 166 9.74 4.11 -0.36
N THR A 167 10.14 2.86 -0.65
CA THR A 167 10.97 2.54 -1.83
C THR A 167 10.29 2.99 -3.13
N MET A 168 9.00 2.70 -3.30
CA MET A 168 8.22 3.13 -4.46
C MET A 168 8.20 4.66 -4.61
N LEU A 169 7.98 5.40 -3.51
CA LEU A 169 7.98 6.86 -3.55
C LEU A 169 9.34 7.42 -3.97
N CYS A 170 10.43 6.84 -3.47
CA CYS A 170 11.78 7.30 -3.79
C CYS A 170 12.24 6.87 -5.18
N GLU A 171 12.10 5.59 -5.52
CA GLU A 171 12.69 5.02 -6.74
C GLU A 171 11.81 5.19 -7.98
N GLU A 172 10.47 5.08 -7.84
CA GLU A 172 9.57 5.19 -8.99
C GLU A 172 9.04 6.62 -9.19
N TYR A 173 8.81 7.37 -8.10
CA TYR A 173 8.26 8.74 -8.18
C TYR A 173 9.32 9.82 -7.95
N GLY A 174 10.57 9.45 -7.65
CA GLY A 174 11.69 10.36 -7.50
C GLY A 174 11.52 11.35 -6.33
N PHE A 175 10.86 10.93 -5.25
CA PHE A 175 10.93 11.65 -3.98
C PHE A 175 12.28 11.38 -3.30
N HIS A 176 12.71 12.31 -2.47
CA HIS A 176 13.89 12.17 -1.62
C HIS A 176 13.47 12.05 -0.17
N LEU A 177 13.90 11.00 0.53
CA LEU A 177 13.68 10.88 1.96
C LEU A 177 14.60 11.86 2.67
N ALA A 178 14.03 12.99 3.12
CA ALA A 178 14.78 14.02 3.82
C ALA A 178 15.09 13.59 5.27
N GLN A 179 14.11 13.02 5.96
CA GLN A 179 14.31 12.50 7.30
C GLN A 179 13.24 11.46 7.68
N GLU A 180 13.61 10.55 8.59
CA GLU A 180 12.73 9.58 9.23
C GLU A 180 12.51 9.98 10.69
N HIS A 181 11.24 10.02 11.10
CA HIS A 181 10.82 10.23 12.47
C HIS A 181 9.96 9.04 12.92
N PHE A 182 9.85 8.86 14.23
CA PHE A 182 9.02 7.83 14.84
C PHE A 182 8.05 8.48 15.82
N TRP A 183 6.76 8.25 15.60
CA TRP A 183 5.75 8.62 16.56
C TRP A 183 5.55 7.49 17.57
N TRP A 184 5.96 7.71 18.80
CA TRP A 184 5.77 6.76 19.89
C TRP A 184 4.39 6.90 20.53
N ASN A 185 3.66 5.77 20.64
CA ASN A 185 2.35 5.72 21.27
C ASN A 185 2.32 4.57 22.30
N PRO A 186 2.54 4.87 23.60
CA PRO A 186 2.55 3.87 24.67
C PRO A 186 1.17 3.23 24.90
N SER A 187 0.08 3.94 24.54
CA SER A 187 -1.30 3.48 24.70
C SER A 187 -1.76 2.53 23.60
N LYS A 188 -0.91 2.23 22.60
CA LYS A 188 -1.24 1.31 21.53
C LYS A 188 -1.55 -0.08 22.10
N LEU A 189 -2.70 -0.65 21.71
CA LEU A 189 -3.11 -1.97 22.20
C LEU A 189 -2.10 -3.05 21.81
N PRO A 190 -1.92 -4.11 22.68
CA PRO A 190 -1.02 -5.21 22.39
C PRO A 190 -1.60 -6.13 21.31
N SER A 191 -1.43 -5.72 20.08
CA SER A 191 -1.97 -6.39 18.88
C SER A 191 -0.84 -6.86 17.96
N PRO A 192 -0.98 -8.00 17.27
CA PRO A 192 -2.07 -8.99 17.40
C PRO A 192 -1.99 -9.77 18.70
N ALA A 193 -3.13 -9.91 19.37
CA ALA A 193 -3.22 -10.56 20.68
C ALA A 193 -2.64 -11.99 20.69
N GLU A 194 -2.85 -12.74 19.62
CA GLU A 194 -2.32 -14.10 19.44
C GLU A 194 -0.82 -14.18 19.70
N TRP A 195 -0.05 -13.28 19.07
CA TRP A 195 1.41 -13.32 19.13
C TRP A 195 2.02 -12.56 20.30
N VAL A 196 1.31 -11.52 20.77
CA VAL A 196 1.81 -10.65 21.84
C VAL A 196 1.38 -11.16 23.22
N ASN A 197 0.08 -11.49 23.40
CA ASN A 197 -0.48 -11.84 24.71
C ASN A 197 -0.57 -13.34 24.94
N ILE A 198 -1.02 -14.10 23.94
CA ILE A 198 -1.30 -15.54 24.10
C ILE A 198 -0.01 -16.33 23.96
N ARG A 199 0.63 -16.29 22.80
CA ARG A 199 1.87 -17.04 22.55
C ARG A 199 3.14 -16.35 23.03
N ARG A 200 3.09 -15.05 23.26
CA ARG A 200 4.19 -14.23 23.81
C ARG A 200 5.51 -14.35 23.01
N VAL A 201 5.42 -14.49 21.69
CA VAL A 201 6.57 -14.62 20.78
C VAL A 201 6.93 -13.28 20.12
N ARG A 202 6.17 -12.23 20.38
CA ARG A 202 6.42 -10.86 19.89
C ARG A 202 6.08 -9.83 20.96
N VAL A 203 6.76 -8.69 20.89
CA VAL A 203 6.41 -7.49 21.67
C VAL A 203 5.35 -6.69 20.95
N LYS A 204 4.58 -5.87 21.68
CA LYS A 204 3.60 -4.96 21.08
C LYS A 204 4.27 -3.89 20.24
N ASP A 205 3.60 -3.45 19.18
CA ASP A 205 3.97 -2.24 18.48
C ASP A 205 3.71 -1.00 19.34
N ALA A 206 4.64 -0.06 19.33
CA ALA A 206 4.48 1.20 20.04
C ALA A 206 4.80 2.44 19.17
N VAL A 207 5.23 2.24 17.93
CA VAL A 207 5.65 3.34 17.05
C VAL A 207 4.97 3.26 15.69
N ASN A 208 4.80 4.43 15.05
CA ASN A 208 4.57 4.56 13.62
C ASN A 208 5.78 5.26 13.01
N CYS A 209 6.06 4.97 11.73
CA CYS A 209 7.01 5.75 10.95
C CYS A 209 6.34 7.05 10.49
N VAL A 210 7.06 8.16 10.61
CA VAL A 210 6.66 9.44 10.03
C VAL A 210 7.79 9.88 9.12
N TRP A 211 7.56 9.77 7.81
CA TRP A 211 8.55 10.08 6.81
C TRP A 211 8.37 11.50 6.30
N TRP A 212 9.46 12.26 6.32
CA TRP A 212 9.56 13.53 5.62
C TRP A 212 10.26 13.31 4.29
N LEU A 213 9.50 13.47 3.21
CA LEU A 213 9.98 13.37 1.84
C LEU A 213 9.91 14.75 1.18
N SER A 214 10.80 14.97 0.24
CA SER A 214 10.86 16.21 -0.54
C SER A 214 10.85 15.92 -2.04
N LYS A 215 10.43 16.91 -2.82
CA LYS A 215 10.40 16.80 -4.28
C LYS A 215 11.78 16.87 -4.91
N THR A 216 12.70 17.60 -4.27
CA THR A 216 14.13 17.72 -4.63
C THR A 216 15.00 17.39 -3.41
N PRO A 217 16.32 17.22 -3.54
CA PRO A 217 17.20 16.96 -2.40
C PRO A 217 17.27 18.11 -1.37
N TYR A 218 16.72 19.26 -1.69
CA TYR A 218 16.84 20.48 -0.87
C TYR A 218 15.47 21.01 -0.46
N PRO A 219 14.79 20.38 0.54
CA PRO A 219 13.54 20.92 1.08
C PRO A 219 13.78 22.20 1.87
N THR A 220 12.79 23.08 1.89
CA THR A 220 12.77 24.29 2.73
C THR A 220 11.65 24.25 3.75
#